data_96b9aa31174b53da389aafbba366319f
#
_entry.id   96b9aa31174b53da389aafbba366319f
#
_cell.length_a   1.000
_cell.length_b   1.000
_cell.length_c   1.000
_cell.angle_alpha   90.00
_cell.angle_beta   90.00
_cell.angle_gamma   90.00
#
_symmetry.space_group_name_H-M   'P 1'
#
loop_
_entity.id
_entity.type
_entity.pdbx_description
1 polymer ?
#
loop_
_entity_poly.entity_id
_entity_poly.type
_entity_poly.pdbx_seq_one_letter_code
_entity_poly.pdbx_strand_id
1 'polypeptide(L)'
;MRLAAMTAMLCLGLAAAAAAEGTKVTKGQQMFTDQKCTLCHSIGDKGNKKGPLDDVATRLSADEIRSWITDAKGMTAKTKATRKPEMKQFNLPKDDVDALVTYLESLKK
;
A
#
# COMPACT_ATOMS: atom_id res chain seq x y z
N MET A 1 -3.64 -34.95 -35.25
CA MET A 1 -4.58 -34.94 -34.10
C MET A 1 -3.87 -34.93 -32.75
N ARG A 2 -2.93 -34.05 -32.54
CA ARG A 2 -2.29 -33.87 -31.21
C ARG A 2 -1.88 -32.43 -31.00
N LEU A 3 -2.82 -31.51 -31.01
CA LEU A 3 -2.57 -30.08 -30.82
C LEU A 3 -3.51 -29.43 -29.78
N ALA A 4 -4.08 -30.22 -28.87
CA ALA A 4 -5.05 -29.71 -27.89
C ALA A 4 -4.54 -29.60 -26.43
N ALA A 5 -3.24 -29.85 -26.18
CA ALA A 5 -2.74 -30.03 -24.82
C ALA A 5 -1.87 -28.87 -24.28
N MET A 6 -1.69 -27.75 -25.00
CA MET A 6 -0.74 -26.72 -24.58
C MET A 6 -1.36 -25.39 -24.13
N THR A 7 -2.67 -25.25 -24.12
CA THR A 7 -3.32 -23.95 -23.81
C THR A 7 -3.81 -23.82 -22.35
N ALA A 8 -3.79 -24.90 -21.58
CA ALA A 8 -4.33 -24.89 -20.21
C ALA A 8 -3.36 -24.37 -19.15
N MET A 9 -2.07 -24.30 -19.44
CA MET A 9 -1.06 -23.98 -18.42
C MET A 9 -0.79 -22.49 -18.21
N LEU A 10 -1.20 -21.66 -19.14
CA LEU A 10 -0.98 -20.21 -19.08
C LEU A 10 -2.00 -19.48 -18.19
N CYS A 11 -3.21 -20.03 -18.05
CA CYS A 11 -4.26 -19.43 -17.24
C CYS A 11 -4.04 -19.59 -15.73
N LEU A 12 -3.36 -20.65 -15.28
CA LEU A 12 -3.10 -20.88 -13.85
C LEU A 12 -2.09 -19.89 -13.26
N GLY A 13 -1.08 -19.50 -14.02
CA GLY A 13 -0.07 -18.54 -13.57
C GLY A 13 -0.61 -17.15 -13.32
N LEU A 14 -1.50 -16.66 -14.19
CA LEU A 14 -2.14 -15.33 -14.07
C LEU A 14 -3.12 -15.29 -12.90
N ALA A 15 -3.90 -16.34 -12.67
CA ALA A 15 -4.83 -16.42 -11.55
C ALA A 15 -4.11 -16.46 -10.20
N ALA A 16 -2.97 -17.16 -10.09
CA ALA A 16 -2.17 -17.22 -8.88
C ALA A 16 -1.51 -15.87 -8.55
N ALA A 17 -1.02 -15.12 -9.55
CA ALA A 17 -0.45 -13.78 -9.35
C ALA A 17 -1.51 -12.78 -8.88
N ALA A 18 -2.71 -12.77 -9.50
CA ALA A 18 -3.82 -11.91 -9.10
C ALA A 18 -4.30 -12.23 -7.68
N ALA A 19 -4.38 -13.51 -7.30
CA ALA A 19 -4.74 -13.94 -5.95
C ALA A 19 -3.70 -13.50 -4.92
N ALA A 20 -2.40 -13.58 -5.24
CA ALA A 20 -1.33 -13.12 -4.36
C ALA A 20 -1.36 -11.62 -4.12
N GLU A 21 -1.64 -10.81 -5.15
CA GLU A 21 -1.82 -9.35 -5.01
C GLU A 21 -3.06 -9.02 -4.18
N GLY A 22 -4.19 -9.69 -4.42
CA GLY A 22 -5.41 -9.51 -3.63
C GLY A 22 -5.20 -9.84 -2.16
N THR A 23 -4.41 -10.88 -1.85
CA THR A 23 -4.05 -11.24 -0.48
C THR A 23 -3.20 -10.16 0.18
N LYS A 24 -2.22 -9.59 -0.54
CA LYS A 24 -1.39 -8.49 -0.04
C LYS A 24 -2.22 -7.23 0.20
N VAL A 25 -3.13 -6.88 -0.71
CA VAL A 25 -4.03 -5.74 -0.53
C VAL A 25 -4.87 -5.92 0.73
N THR A 26 -5.45 -7.09 0.94
CA THR A 26 -6.24 -7.38 2.15
C THR A 26 -5.41 -7.29 3.42
N LYS A 27 -4.20 -7.84 3.39
CA LYS A 27 -3.26 -7.72 4.51
C LYS A 27 -2.88 -6.27 4.76
N GLY A 28 -2.63 -5.50 3.70
CA GLY A 28 -2.32 -4.07 3.79
C GLY A 28 -3.45 -3.27 4.41
N GLN A 29 -4.70 -3.54 4.05
CA GLN A 29 -5.87 -2.94 4.70
C GLN A 29 -5.89 -3.23 6.19
N GLN A 30 -5.65 -4.47 6.56
CA GLN A 30 -5.61 -4.89 7.95
C GLN A 30 -4.48 -4.16 8.71
N MET A 31 -3.29 -4.09 8.11
CA MET A 31 -2.15 -3.39 8.70
C MET A 31 -2.43 -1.89 8.85
N PHE A 32 -3.11 -1.28 7.89
CA PHE A 32 -3.49 0.13 7.96
C PHE A 32 -4.37 0.41 9.18
N THR A 33 -5.29 -0.48 9.47
CA THR A 33 -6.15 -0.40 10.66
C THR A 33 -5.34 -0.70 11.94
N ASP A 34 -4.59 -1.79 11.95
CA ASP A 34 -3.85 -2.25 13.13
C ASP A 34 -2.78 -1.25 13.57
N GLN A 35 -2.12 -0.60 12.62
CA GLN A 35 -1.10 0.41 12.90
C GLN A 35 -1.69 1.79 13.17
N LYS A 36 -3.01 1.91 13.21
CA LYS A 36 -3.72 3.15 13.53
C LYS A 36 -3.41 4.30 12.56
N CYS A 37 -3.19 3.98 11.30
CA CYS A 37 -2.97 4.99 10.27
C CYS A 37 -4.17 5.93 10.13
N THR A 38 -5.36 5.46 10.49
CA THR A 38 -6.61 6.23 10.47
C THR A 38 -6.65 7.38 11.49
N LEU A 39 -5.76 7.41 12.46
CA LEU A 39 -5.66 8.58 13.37
C LEU A 39 -5.23 9.84 12.62
N CYS A 40 -4.46 9.69 11.55
CA CYS A 40 -3.91 10.81 10.78
C CYS A 40 -4.38 10.84 9.33
N HIS A 41 -4.84 9.72 8.79
CA HIS A 41 -5.22 9.57 7.39
C HIS A 41 -6.62 9.02 7.22
N SER A 42 -7.24 9.34 6.09
CA SER A 42 -8.52 8.75 5.70
C SER A 42 -8.42 8.01 4.37
N ILE A 43 -9.24 6.99 4.24
CA ILE A 43 -9.52 6.30 2.97
C ILE A 43 -11.03 6.16 2.89
N GLY A 44 -11.64 6.76 1.86
CA GLY A 44 -13.10 6.88 1.79
C GLY A 44 -13.63 7.68 2.99
N ASP A 45 -14.62 7.15 3.65
CA ASP A 45 -15.25 7.79 4.81
C ASP A 45 -14.59 7.44 6.15
N LYS A 46 -13.57 6.58 6.13
CA LYS A 46 -12.90 6.08 7.35
C LYS A 46 -11.63 6.85 7.63
N GLY A 47 -11.49 7.33 8.86
CA GLY A 47 -10.27 7.95 9.36
C GLY A 47 -10.32 9.48 9.37
N ASN A 48 -9.14 10.06 9.53
CA ASN A 48 -8.99 11.51 9.63
C ASN A 48 -8.95 12.17 8.25
N LYS A 49 -10.00 12.89 7.91
CA LYS A 49 -10.17 13.53 6.60
C LYS A 49 -9.21 14.68 6.31
N LYS A 50 -8.39 15.08 7.27
CA LYS A 50 -7.31 16.05 7.05
C LYS A 50 -6.12 15.46 6.32
N GLY A 51 -6.01 14.13 6.24
CA GLY A 51 -4.94 13.44 5.54
C GLY A 51 -5.45 12.35 4.60
N PRO A 52 -6.25 12.70 3.55
CA PRO A 52 -6.81 11.69 2.66
C PRO A 52 -5.73 11.01 1.81
N LEU A 53 -5.84 9.70 1.66
CA LEU A 53 -4.93 8.88 0.87
C LEU A 53 -5.63 8.22 -0.32
N ASP A 54 -6.86 8.63 -0.66
CA ASP A 54 -7.66 8.01 -1.73
C ASP A 54 -6.96 8.00 -3.09
N ASP A 55 -6.11 8.99 -3.34
CA ASP A 55 -5.37 9.16 -4.59
C ASP A 55 -3.85 9.05 -4.43
N VAL A 56 -3.38 8.50 -3.32
CA VAL A 56 -1.95 8.53 -2.97
C VAL A 56 -1.06 7.92 -4.06
N ALA A 57 -1.53 6.89 -4.75
CA ALA A 57 -0.77 6.23 -5.81
C ALA A 57 -0.69 7.05 -7.11
N THR A 58 -1.46 8.12 -7.24
CA THR A 58 -1.32 9.08 -8.36
C THR A 58 -0.29 10.16 -8.05
N ARG A 59 0.06 10.35 -6.79
CA ARG A 59 0.98 11.40 -6.32
C ARG A 59 2.35 10.88 -5.92
N LEU A 60 2.42 9.67 -5.39
CA LEU A 60 3.64 9.07 -4.88
C LEU A 60 3.91 7.72 -5.56
N SER A 61 5.18 7.46 -5.82
CA SER A 61 5.64 6.13 -6.28
C SER A 61 5.62 5.13 -5.12
N ALA A 62 5.73 3.84 -5.46
CA ALA A 62 5.87 2.77 -4.48
C ALA A 62 7.02 3.02 -3.52
N ASP A 63 8.17 3.42 -4.05
CA ASP A 63 9.36 3.68 -3.25
C ASP A 63 9.15 4.87 -2.30
N GLU A 64 8.48 5.92 -2.75
CA GLU A 64 8.14 7.06 -1.91
C GLU A 64 7.16 6.68 -0.79
N ILE A 65 6.14 5.89 -1.12
CA ILE A 65 5.19 5.36 -0.12
C ILE A 65 5.95 4.53 0.92
N ARG A 66 6.84 3.65 0.47
CA ARG A 66 7.67 2.85 1.36
C ARG A 66 8.52 3.72 2.28
N SER A 67 9.14 4.73 1.73
CA SER A 67 9.98 5.66 2.49
C SER A 67 9.20 6.41 3.56
N TRP A 68 7.96 6.81 3.28
CA TRP A 68 7.11 7.43 4.28
C TRP A 68 6.79 6.51 5.45
N ILE A 69 6.68 5.21 5.22
CA ILE A 69 6.41 4.23 6.27
C ILE A 69 7.67 3.92 7.08
N THR A 70 8.79 3.72 6.40
CA THR A 70 10.03 3.21 7.03
C THR A 70 10.99 4.32 7.47
N ASP A 71 10.87 5.52 6.91
CA ASP A 71 11.72 6.67 7.22
C ASP A 71 10.90 7.98 7.18
N ALA A 72 9.82 8.01 7.92
CA ALA A 72 8.92 9.17 7.96
C ALA A 72 9.64 10.44 8.38
N LYS A 73 10.56 10.35 9.32
CA LYS A 73 11.35 11.50 9.78
C LYS A 73 12.21 12.08 8.66
N GLY A 74 12.91 11.22 7.92
CA GLY A 74 13.70 11.65 6.76
C GLY A 74 12.84 12.25 5.66
N MET A 75 11.68 11.66 5.38
CA MET A 75 10.75 12.17 4.37
C MET A 75 10.13 13.50 4.78
N THR A 76 9.79 13.67 6.04
CA THR A 76 9.31 14.96 6.56
C THR A 76 10.33 16.06 6.34
N ALA A 77 11.60 15.80 6.64
CA ALA A 77 12.68 16.76 6.41
C ALA A 77 12.92 17.04 4.92
N LYS A 78 12.98 15.99 4.11
CA LYS A 78 13.24 16.09 2.67
C LYS A 78 12.15 16.85 1.93
N THR A 79 10.89 16.61 2.26
CA THR A 79 9.75 17.23 1.59
C THR A 79 9.32 18.54 2.24
N LYS A 80 9.91 18.90 3.37
CA LYS A 80 9.54 20.07 4.17
C LYS A 80 8.06 20.05 4.56
N ALA A 81 7.56 18.88 4.90
CA ALA A 81 6.16 18.72 5.32
C ALA A 81 5.89 19.49 6.61
N THR A 82 4.75 20.17 6.65
CA THR A 82 4.40 21.08 7.75
C THR A 82 3.26 20.56 8.62
N ARG A 83 2.61 19.48 8.22
CA ARG A 83 1.50 18.91 8.97
C ARG A 83 1.94 18.46 10.37
N LYS A 84 1.13 18.77 11.38
CA LYS A 84 1.39 18.36 12.78
C LYS A 84 0.20 17.55 13.32
N PRO A 85 0.48 16.53 14.15
CA PRO A 85 1.81 16.00 14.48
C PRO A 85 2.47 15.38 13.25
N GLU A 86 3.80 15.34 13.24
CA GLU A 86 4.55 14.70 12.16
C GLU A 86 4.21 13.21 12.10
N MET A 87 4.25 12.64 10.88
CA MET A 87 4.05 11.21 10.70
C MET A 87 5.10 10.43 11.50
N LYS A 88 4.64 9.49 12.31
CA LYS A 88 5.54 8.68 13.11
C LYS A 88 6.25 7.65 12.24
N GLN A 89 7.44 7.28 12.63
CA GLN A 89 8.21 6.23 11.98
C GLN A 89 7.74 4.86 12.47
N PHE A 90 7.62 3.92 11.53
CA PHE A 90 7.22 2.55 11.82
C PHE A 90 8.42 1.61 11.68
N ASN A 91 8.51 0.66 12.59
CA ASN A 91 9.52 -0.39 12.55
C ASN A 91 8.82 -1.74 12.38
N LEU A 92 8.33 -1.99 11.16
CA LEU A 92 7.57 -3.18 10.82
C LEU A 92 8.41 -4.20 10.06
N PRO A 93 8.08 -5.50 10.16
CA PRO A 93 8.69 -6.51 9.30
C PRO A 93 8.49 -6.16 7.82
N LYS A 94 9.44 -6.59 6.98
CA LYS A 94 9.41 -6.30 5.56
C LYS A 94 8.10 -6.72 4.88
N ASP A 95 7.57 -7.89 5.22
CA ASP A 95 6.33 -8.39 4.62
C ASP A 95 5.13 -7.50 4.95
N ASP A 96 5.09 -6.93 6.14
CA ASP A 96 4.04 -6.02 6.55
C ASP A 96 4.15 -4.69 5.81
N VAL A 97 5.36 -4.18 5.64
CA VAL A 97 5.61 -2.98 4.83
C VAL A 97 5.21 -3.22 3.37
N ASP A 98 5.60 -4.36 2.81
CA ASP A 98 5.25 -4.73 1.43
C ASP A 98 3.73 -4.77 1.23
N ALA A 99 2.99 -5.31 2.20
CA ALA A 99 1.53 -5.36 2.14
C ALA A 99 0.91 -3.96 2.21
N LEU A 100 1.40 -3.10 3.10
CA LEU A 100 0.94 -1.71 3.19
C LEU A 100 1.19 -0.96 1.89
N VAL A 101 2.39 -1.08 1.32
CA VAL A 101 2.74 -0.43 0.05
C VAL A 101 1.82 -0.93 -1.07
N THR A 102 1.61 -2.25 -1.17
CA THR A 102 0.72 -2.84 -2.18
C THR A 102 -0.70 -2.30 -2.05
N TYR A 103 -1.22 -2.21 -0.84
CA TYR A 103 -2.54 -1.65 -0.59
C TYR A 103 -2.62 -0.17 -1.00
N LEU A 104 -1.67 0.64 -0.56
CA LEU A 104 -1.66 2.08 -0.86
C LEU A 104 -1.46 2.35 -2.34
N GLU A 105 -0.67 1.53 -3.05
CA GLU A 105 -0.54 1.61 -4.51
C GLU A 105 -1.84 1.33 -5.25
N SER A 106 -2.78 0.64 -4.64
CA SER A 106 -4.09 0.39 -5.24
C SER A 106 -5.02 1.61 -5.19
N LEU A 107 -4.66 2.64 -4.45
CA LEU A 107 -5.47 3.84 -4.23
C LEU A 107 -5.16 4.91 -5.29
N LYS A 108 -5.94 4.92 -6.35
CA LYS A 108 -5.74 5.77 -7.54
C LYS A 108 -6.97 6.61 -7.91
N LYS A 109 -7.73 7.01 -6.94
CA LYS A 109 -8.91 7.84 -7.23
C LYS A 109 -8.56 9.27 -7.57
#